data_5fc24946645792487fbbb2738b005fef
#
_entry.id   5fc24946645792487fbbb2738b005fef
#
_cell.length_a   1.000
_cell.length_b   1.000
_cell.length_c   1.000
_cell.angle_alpha   90.00
_cell.angle_beta   90.00
_cell.angle_gamma   90.00
#
_symmetry.space_group_name_H-M   'P 1'
#
loop_
_entity.id
_entity.type
_entity.pdbx_description
1 polymer ?
#
loop_
_entity_poly.entity_id
_entity_poly.type
_entity_poly.pdbx_seq_one_letter_code
_entity_poly.pdbx_strand_id
1 'polypeptide(L)'
;AILMLILSQVSYRILKKMAYGLLIISWIVLVLGYIFKGNNSASRWLVLGGRSWMTTSDLARVSLIIFTAFFVDKNKKYLKDWKFLFTRFTPFLGITLILILFQPDTSTTMIISAIIMVMLFIAGTDWRYLAGITVFGLLGLILKIINTPHARDRILNWNDDQKVQSLNALGTGGLLGTGLGDSIIKNGYLPEVHTDFILPIVGEELGFIGILVLFALFWFFFTRGLAVVREAPDLFSMFLSFGIII
;
A
#
# COMPACT_ATOMS: atom_id res chain seq x y z
N ALA A 1 -4.51 1.64 -19.34
CA ALA A 1 -3.67 1.50 -20.53
C ALA A 1 -3.18 2.86 -21.06
N ILE A 2 -4.06 3.82 -21.42
CA ILE A 2 -3.69 5.12 -22.00
C ILE A 2 -2.79 5.93 -21.06
N LEU A 3 -3.16 6.07 -19.78
CA LEU A 3 -2.35 6.76 -18.77
C LEU A 3 -0.96 6.13 -18.60
N MET A 4 -0.87 4.81 -18.66
CA MET A 4 0.40 4.09 -18.57
C MET A 4 1.32 4.40 -19.76
N LEU A 5 0.77 4.49 -20.98
CA LEU A 5 1.53 4.87 -22.18
C LEU A 5 2.01 6.33 -22.11
N ILE A 6 1.18 7.24 -21.61
CA ILE A 6 1.58 8.64 -21.40
C ILE A 6 2.69 8.72 -20.36
N LEU A 7 2.54 8.06 -19.21
CA LEU A 7 3.54 8.08 -18.14
C LEU A 7 4.86 7.40 -18.53
N SER A 8 4.84 6.41 -19.43
CA SER A 8 6.06 5.76 -19.91
C SER A 8 6.97 6.70 -20.74
N GLN A 9 6.41 7.77 -21.30
CA GLN A 9 7.16 8.79 -22.03
C GLN A 9 7.72 9.91 -21.12
N VAL A 10 7.26 9.98 -19.88
CA VAL A 10 7.70 10.99 -18.90
C VAL A 10 9.02 10.55 -18.28
N SER A 11 10.03 11.41 -18.37
CA SER A 11 11.33 11.13 -17.75
C SER A 11 11.20 11.05 -16.22
N TYR A 12 11.65 9.95 -15.62
CA TYR A 12 11.67 9.76 -14.16
C TYR A 12 12.46 10.86 -13.43
N ARG A 13 13.35 11.59 -14.13
CA ARG A 13 14.10 12.72 -13.57
C ARG A 13 13.19 13.88 -13.16
N ILE A 14 12.01 14.01 -13.77
CA ILE A 14 11.00 14.99 -13.38
C ILE A 14 10.46 14.62 -12.00
N LEU A 15 10.16 13.34 -11.75
CA LEU A 15 9.70 12.86 -10.44
C LEU A 15 10.73 13.15 -9.35
N LYS A 16 12.03 12.98 -9.66
CA LYS A 16 13.12 13.33 -8.73
C LYS A 16 13.10 14.81 -8.34
N LYS A 17 12.88 15.72 -9.31
CA LYS A 17 12.80 17.16 -9.05
C LYS A 17 11.53 17.54 -8.26
N MET A 18 10.45 16.83 -8.48
CA MET A 18 9.14 17.09 -7.87
C MET A 18 8.91 16.35 -6.53
N ALA A 19 9.88 15.57 -6.04
CA ALA A 19 9.70 14.69 -4.89
C ALA A 19 9.13 15.40 -3.64
N TYR A 20 9.66 16.58 -3.29
CA TYR A 20 9.10 17.37 -2.18
C TYR A 20 7.72 17.95 -2.50
N GLY A 21 7.53 18.44 -3.73
CA GLY A 21 6.24 19.01 -4.15
C GLY A 21 5.12 17.96 -4.14
N LEU A 22 5.39 16.76 -4.64
CA LEU A 22 4.43 15.64 -4.62
C LEU A 22 4.09 15.23 -3.19
N LEU A 23 5.06 15.21 -2.29
CA LEU A 23 4.82 14.90 -0.89
C LEU A 23 3.93 15.95 -0.21
N ILE A 24 4.19 17.24 -0.44
CA ILE A 24 3.36 18.33 0.10
C ILE A 24 1.94 18.29 -0.48
N ILE A 25 1.82 18.06 -1.79
CA ILE A 25 0.51 17.90 -2.44
C ILE A 25 -0.25 16.72 -1.82
N SER A 26 0.43 15.59 -1.57
CA SER A 26 -0.21 14.43 -0.94
C SER A 26 -0.72 14.75 0.47
N TRP A 27 -0.01 15.55 1.26
CA TRP A 27 -0.47 16.00 2.57
C TRP A 27 -1.72 16.87 2.47
N ILE A 28 -1.73 17.80 1.51
CA ILE A 28 -2.91 18.66 1.26
C ILE A 28 -4.11 17.77 0.89
N VAL A 29 -3.92 16.81 -0.01
CA VAL A 29 -4.98 15.89 -0.44
C VAL A 29 -5.46 15.00 0.71
N LEU A 30 -4.57 14.53 1.60
CA LEU A 30 -4.95 13.79 2.80
C LEU A 30 -5.83 14.66 3.74
N VAL A 31 -5.45 15.90 3.97
CA VAL A 31 -6.23 16.83 4.80
C VAL A 31 -7.59 17.15 4.15
N LEU A 32 -7.62 17.39 2.83
CA LEU A 32 -8.86 17.61 2.10
C LEU A 32 -9.79 16.38 2.15
N GLY A 33 -9.26 15.17 2.00
CA GLY A 33 -10.03 13.94 2.13
C GLY A 33 -10.64 13.77 3.53
N TYR A 34 -9.95 14.24 4.58
CA TYR A 34 -10.50 14.26 5.93
C TYR A 34 -11.62 15.29 6.10
N ILE A 35 -11.48 16.49 5.50
CA ILE A 35 -12.46 17.58 5.61
C ILE A 35 -13.71 17.28 4.76
N PHE A 36 -13.53 16.81 3.53
CA PHE A 36 -14.61 16.56 2.56
C PHE A 36 -15.11 15.11 2.59
N LYS A 37 -15.09 14.46 3.75
CA LYS A 37 -15.69 13.13 3.91
C LYS A 37 -17.21 13.20 3.71
N GLY A 38 -17.75 12.39 2.80
CA GLY A 38 -19.19 12.22 2.65
C GLY A 38 -19.83 11.54 3.86
N ASN A 39 -21.14 11.74 4.06
CA ASN A 39 -21.88 11.25 5.24
C ASN A 39 -21.81 9.72 5.49
N ASN A 40 -21.51 8.92 4.47
CA ASN A 40 -21.45 7.45 4.56
C ASN A 40 -20.10 6.86 4.10
N SER A 41 -19.10 7.69 3.81
CA SER A 41 -17.82 7.21 3.28
C SER A 41 -16.76 7.22 4.37
N ALA A 42 -15.94 6.18 4.41
CA ALA A 42 -14.70 6.24 5.16
C ALA A 42 -13.91 7.48 4.69
N SER A 43 -13.34 8.24 5.60
CA SER A 43 -12.60 9.50 5.35
C SER A 43 -11.39 9.38 4.40
N ARG A 44 -11.12 8.16 3.90
CA ARG A 44 -10.05 7.84 2.96
C ARG A 44 -10.35 8.14 1.49
N TRP A 45 -11.64 8.37 1.14
CA TRP A 45 -12.04 8.68 -0.23
C TRP A 45 -12.18 10.18 -0.42
N LEU A 46 -11.57 10.70 -1.49
CA LEU A 46 -11.84 12.06 -1.94
C LEU A 46 -13.18 12.08 -2.70
N VAL A 47 -14.22 12.62 -2.05
CA VAL A 47 -15.55 12.73 -2.63
C VAL A 47 -15.76 14.15 -3.15
N LEU A 48 -15.88 14.31 -4.47
CA LEU A 48 -16.18 15.57 -5.11
C LEU A 48 -17.47 15.42 -5.95
N GLY A 49 -18.46 16.25 -5.69
CA GLY A 49 -19.74 16.21 -6.41
C GLY A 49 -20.52 14.89 -6.21
N GLY A 50 -20.39 14.25 -5.03
CA GLY A 50 -21.07 12.99 -4.73
C GLY A 50 -20.44 11.73 -5.35
N ARG A 51 -19.32 11.86 -6.05
CA ARG A 51 -18.56 10.73 -6.60
C ARG A 51 -17.23 10.56 -5.88
N SER A 52 -16.88 9.32 -5.55
CA SER A 52 -15.56 8.95 -5.07
C SER A 52 -14.57 8.88 -6.23
N TRP A 53 -13.52 9.71 -6.20
CA TRP A 53 -12.56 9.80 -7.29
C TRP A 53 -11.33 8.92 -7.07
N MET A 54 -10.75 8.98 -5.88
CA MET A 54 -9.53 8.23 -5.54
C MET A 54 -9.37 8.09 -4.04
N THR A 55 -8.61 7.10 -3.62
CA THR A 55 -8.13 6.98 -2.25
C THR A 55 -6.96 7.93 -2.03
N THR A 56 -7.08 8.81 -1.04
CA THR A 56 -6.07 9.84 -0.74
C THR A 56 -4.76 9.20 -0.25
N SER A 57 -4.86 8.06 0.42
CA SER A 57 -3.72 7.28 0.91
C SER A 57 -2.87 6.66 -0.21
N ASP A 58 -3.44 6.36 -1.40
CA ASP A 58 -2.67 5.85 -2.53
C ASP A 58 -1.72 6.91 -3.11
N LEU A 59 -2.19 8.17 -3.20
CA LEU A 59 -1.32 9.27 -3.61
C LEU A 59 -0.18 9.48 -2.60
N ALA A 60 -0.47 9.39 -1.32
CA ALA A 60 0.53 9.52 -0.26
C ALA A 60 1.56 8.39 -0.32
N ARG A 61 1.13 7.14 -0.61
CA ARG A 61 2.02 5.99 -0.80
C ARG A 61 3.02 6.24 -1.91
N VAL A 62 2.54 6.59 -3.11
CA VAL A 62 3.39 6.85 -4.27
C VAL A 62 4.33 8.02 -4.01
N SER A 63 3.83 9.12 -3.44
CA SER A 63 4.63 10.31 -3.13
C SER A 63 5.73 10.01 -2.11
N LEU A 64 5.44 9.19 -1.09
CA LEU A 64 6.42 8.82 -0.08
C LEU A 64 7.49 7.86 -0.64
N ILE A 65 7.14 6.96 -1.55
CA ILE A 65 8.10 6.10 -2.27
C ILE A 65 9.05 6.98 -3.10
N ILE A 66 8.52 7.93 -3.88
CA ILE A 66 9.33 8.87 -4.68
C ILE A 66 10.23 9.69 -3.78
N PHE A 67 9.71 10.22 -2.67
CA PHE A 67 10.49 10.98 -1.70
C PHE A 67 11.61 10.15 -1.06
N THR A 68 11.31 8.91 -0.68
CA THR A 68 12.31 8.00 -0.09
C THR A 68 13.42 7.68 -1.07
N ALA A 69 13.09 7.36 -2.32
CA ALA A 69 14.08 7.13 -3.39
C ALA A 69 14.96 8.37 -3.60
N PHE A 70 14.37 9.57 -3.64
CA PHE A 70 15.08 10.83 -3.74
C PHE A 70 16.00 11.08 -2.53
N PHE A 71 15.48 10.85 -1.32
CA PHE A 71 16.22 11.07 -0.08
C PHE A 71 17.45 10.16 0.02
N VAL A 72 17.28 8.87 -0.30
CA VAL A 72 18.36 7.88 -0.32
C VAL A 72 19.44 8.26 -1.33
N ASP A 73 19.04 8.62 -2.55
CA ASP A 73 19.99 9.01 -3.60
C ASP A 73 20.81 10.25 -3.21
N LYS A 74 20.13 11.27 -2.66
CA LYS A 74 20.78 12.54 -2.27
C LYS A 74 21.68 12.39 -1.04
N ASN A 75 21.33 11.53 -0.10
CA ASN A 75 21.97 11.45 1.23
C ASN A 75 22.69 10.13 1.47
N LYS A 76 23.13 9.41 0.42
CA LYS A 76 23.79 8.10 0.51
C LYS A 76 24.88 8.03 1.58
N LYS A 77 25.67 9.07 1.73
CA LYS A 77 26.81 9.13 2.67
C LYS A 77 26.37 9.14 4.15
N TYR A 78 25.14 9.62 4.44
CA TYR A 78 24.64 9.84 5.80
C TYR A 78 23.61 8.77 6.23
N LEU A 79 23.34 7.75 5.41
CA LEU A 79 22.35 6.72 5.70
C LEU A 79 22.68 5.85 6.93
N LYS A 80 23.98 5.78 7.28
CA LYS A 80 24.43 5.08 8.49
C LYS A 80 24.34 5.91 9.78
N ASP A 81 24.09 7.22 9.66
CA ASP A 81 23.91 8.09 10.81
C ASP A 81 22.43 8.13 11.21
N TRP A 82 22.11 7.41 12.30
CA TRP A 82 20.75 7.33 12.81
C TRP A 82 20.20 8.69 13.27
N LYS A 83 21.07 9.61 13.79
CA LYS A 83 20.66 10.96 14.20
C LYS A 83 20.24 11.80 13.01
N PHE A 84 21.00 11.72 11.91
CA PHE A 84 20.67 12.39 10.67
C PHE A 84 19.32 11.91 10.10
N LEU A 85 19.10 10.61 10.08
CA LEU A 85 17.84 10.03 9.61
C LEU A 85 16.67 10.45 10.49
N PHE A 86 16.85 10.41 11.81
CA PHE A 86 15.80 10.78 12.76
C PHE A 86 15.40 12.25 12.60
N THR A 87 16.34 13.16 12.37
CA THR A 87 16.06 14.60 12.25
C THR A 87 15.60 15.01 10.86
N ARG A 88 16.04 14.32 9.80
CA ARG A 88 15.80 14.75 8.42
C ARG A 88 14.80 13.91 7.64
N PHE A 89 14.65 12.62 7.96
CA PHE A 89 13.74 11.72 7.26
C PHE A 89 12.47 11.43 8.08
N THR A 90 12.63 11.10 9.36
CA THR A 90 11.50 10.72 10.23
C THR A 90 10.37 11.75 10.29
N PRO A 91 10.61 13.08 10.28
CA PRO A 91 9.49 14.03 10.28
C PRO A 91 8.58 13.88 9.07
N PHE A 92 9.14 13.69 7.88
CA PHE A 92 8.35 13.50 6.65
C PHE A 92 7.57 12.19 6.67
N LEU A 93 8.21 11.10 7.08
CA LEU A 93 7.56 9.81 7.28
C LEU A 93 6.46 9.93 8.35
N GLY A 94 6.78 10.49 9.51
CA GLY A 94 5.86 10.60 10.63
C GLY A 94 4.62 11.43 10.30
N ILE A 95 4.79 12.61 9.71
CA ILE A 95 3.66 13.46 9.28
C ILE A 95 2.76 12.68 8.32
N THR A 96 3.33 12.00 7.31
CA THR A 96 2.52 11.24 6.35
C THR A 96 1.75 10.12 7.02
N LEU A 97 2.41 9.31 7.87
CA LEU A 97 1.75 8.19 8.57
C LEU A 97 0.68 8.67 9.55
N ILE A 98 0.93 9.76 10.28
CA ILE A 98 -0.04 10.36 11.21
C ILE A 98 -1.27 10.84 10.44
N LEU A 99 -1.11 11.54 9.31
CA LEU A 99 -2.23 11.99 8.49
C LEU A 99 -3.08 10.83 7.98
N ILE A 100 -2.46 9.70 7.57
CA ILE A 100 -3.18 8.50 7.14
C ILE A 100 -3.89 7.85 8.32
N LEU A 101 -3.27 7.82 9.50
CA LEU A 101 -3.89 7.28 10.72
C LEU A 101 -5.12 8.07 11.17
N PHE A 102 -5.17 9.39 10.93
CA PHE A 102 -6.37 10.20 11.15
C PHE A 102 -7.55 9.82 10.24
N GLN A 103 -7.29 9.21 9.09
CA GLN A 103 -8.31 8.69 8.16
C GLN A 103 -8.79 7.28 8.50
N PRO A 104 -8.62 6.78 9.71
CA PRO A 104 -8.61 5.41 10.25
C PRO A 104 -8.17 4.29 9.28
N ASP A 105 -7.21 4.59 8.42
CA ASP A 105 -6.66 3.62 7.47
C ASP A 105 -5.38 2.96 8.02
N THR A 106 -5.59 2.04 8.96
CA THR A 106 -4.47 1.36 9.65
C THR A 106 -3.73 0.40 8.72
N SER A 107 -4.46 -0.29 7.83
CA SER A 107 -3.87 -1.28 6.91
C SER A 107 -2.90 -0.60 5.95
N THR A 108 -3.30 0.50 5.31
CA THR A 108 -2.44 1.26 4.40
C THR A 108 -1.23 1.86 5.14
N THR A 109 -1.41 2.33 6.37
CA THR A 109 -0.29 2.81 7.20
C THR A 109 0.76 1.71 7.43
N MET A 110 0.33 0.48 7.73
CA MET A 110 1.23 -0.66 7.93
C MET A 110 1.97 -1.02 6.64
N ILE A 111 1.26 -1.10 5.51
CA ILE A 111 1.84 -1.43 4.21
C ILE A 111 2.88 -0.38 3.81
N ILE A 112 2.55 0.91 3.89
CA ILE A 112 3.48 1.99 3.54
C ILE A 112 4.71 1.94 4.46
N SER A 113 4.52 1.76 5.76
CA SER A 113 5.62 1.64 6.71
C SER A 113 6.55 0.48 6.35
N ALA A 114 5.98 -0.70 6.02
CA ALA A 114 6.75 -1.86 5.61
C ALA A 114 7.56 -1.61 4.33
N ILE A 115 6.94 -1.03 3.29
CA ILE A 115 7.62 -0.68 2.04
C ILE A 115 8.81 0.24 2.31
N ILE A 116 8.60 1.33 3.06
CA ILE A 116 9.65 2.30 3.36
C ILE A 116 10.77 1.67 4.19
N MET A 117 10.43 0.83 5.17
CA MET A 117 11.41 0.12 5.99
C MET A 117 12.28 -0.81 5.15
N VAL A 118 11.68 -1.57 4.22
CA VAL A 118 12.43 -2.43 3.30
C VAL A 118 13.31 -1.62 2.37
N MET A 119 12.81 -0.49 1.82
CA MET A 119 13.63 0.43 1.00
C MET A 119 14.85 0.94 1.77
N LEU A 120 14.67 1.40 3.01
CA LEU A 120 15.77 1.89 3.85
C LEU A 120 16.74 0.78 4.25
N PHE A 121 16.23 -0.42 4.51
CA PHE A 121 17.08 -1.59 4.81
C PHE A 121 18.02 -1.92 3.65
N ILE A 122 17.49 -1.98 2.42
CA ILE A 122 18.28 -2.23 1.21
C ILE A 122 19.23 -1.05 0.91
N ALA A 123 18.86 0.18 1.28
CA ALA A 123 19.72 1.34 1.19
C ALA A 123 20.96 1.29 2.11
N GLY A 124 21.02 0.30 3.01
CA GLY A 124 22.13 0.12 3.96
C GLY A 124 22.04 1.06 5.17
N THR A 125 20.84 1.43 5.59
CA THR A 125 20.58 2.22 6.78
C THR A 125 20.96 1.45 8.04
N ASP A 126 21.39 2.14 9.10
CA ASP A 126 21.70 1.53 10.39
C ASP A 126 20.47 0.76 10.93
N TRP A 127 20.68 -0.51 11.27
CA TRP A 127 19.63 -1.39 11.79
C TRP A 127 19.00 -0.87 13.10
N ARG A 128 19.78 -0.09 13.90
CA ARG A 128 19.29 0.51 15.15
C ARG A 128 18.18 1.52 14.89
N TYR A 129 18.33 2.31 13.83
CA TYR A 129 17.30 3.25 13.39
C TYR A 129 16.04 2.50 12.95
N LEU A 130 16.19 1.45 12.13
CA LEU A 130 15.07 0.64 11.65
C LEU A 130 14.34 -0.05 12.82
N ALA A 131 15.09 -0.66 13.74
CA ALA A 131 14.52 -1.28 14.94
C ALA A 131 13.77 -0.24 15.81
N GLY A 132 14.36 0.94 16.00
CA GLY A 132 13.72 2.01 16.77
C GLY A 132 12.37 2.44 16.16
N ILE A 133 12.31 2.71 14.87
CA ILE A 133 11.04 3.08 14.19
C ILE A 133 10.03 1.93 14.26
N THR A 134 10.47 0.68 14.05
CA THR A 134 9.58 -0.48 14.13
C THR A 134 8.97 -0.62 15.52
N VAL A 135 9.78 -0.53 16.57
CA VAL A 135 9.30 -0.58 17.97
C VAL A 135 8.31 0.55 18.25
N PHE A 136 8.64 1.80 17.87
CA PHE A 136 7.74 2.93 18.03
C PHE A 136 6.43 2.76 17.24
N GLY A 137 6.51 2.27 16.01
CA GLY A 137 5.34 1.98 15.18
C GLY A 137 4.45 0.91 15.78
N LEU A 138 5.03 -0.19 16.28
CA LEU A 138 4.30 -1.26 16.94
C LEU A 138 3.63 -0.78 18.23
N LEU A 139 4.33 0.00 19.06
CA LEU A 139 3.73 0.61 20.26
C LEU A 139 2.55 1.50 19.90
N GLY A 140 2.68 2.35 18.88
CA GLY A 140 1.58 3.19 18.40
C GLY A 140 0.38 2.37 17.89
N LEU A 141 0.62 1.26 17.19
CA LEU A 141 -0.43 0.33 16.75
C LEU A 141 -1.12 -0.35 17.94
N ILE A 142 -0.36 -0.85 18.91
CA ILE A 142 -0.90 -1.49 20.11
C ILE A 142 -1.78 -0.51 20.87
N LEU A 143 -1.30 0.72 21.10
CA LEU A 143 -2.08 1.76 21.75
C LEU A 143 -3.37 2.08 20.98
N LYS A 144 -3.31 2.14 19.65
CA LYS A 144 -4.51 2.34 18.81
C LYS A 144 -5.50 1.19 18.94
N ILE A 145 -5.05 -0.06 18.92
CA ILE A 145 -5.90 -1.25 19.06
C ILE A 145 -6.60 -1.27 20.42
N ILE A 146 -5.87 -0.95 21.49
CA ILE A 146 -6.44 -0.91 22.86
C ILE A 146 -7.51 0.17 22.98
N ASN A 147 -7.30 1.34 22.36
CA ASN A 147 -8.21 2.48 22.48
C ASN A 147 -9.35 2.50 21.44
N THR A 148 -9.36 1.57 20.47
CA THR A 148 -10.37 1.54 19.40
C THR A 148 -11.17 0.23 19.47
N PRO A 149 -12.45 0.23 19.92
CA PRO A 149 -13.25 -0.98 20.03
C PRO A 149 -13.32 -1.78 18.73
N HIS A 150 -13.57 -1.12 17.59
CA HIS A 150 -13.62 -1.78 16.28
C HIS A 150 -12.30 -2.47 15.85
N ALA A 151 -11.14 -1.91 16.24
CA ALA A 151 -9.86 -2.56 15.95
C ALA A 151 -9.63 -3.80 16.82
N ARG A 152 -10.10 -3.74 18.07
CA ARG A 152 -10.07 -4.86 19.01
C ARG A 152 -11.00 -5.99 18.56
N ASP A 153 -12.22 -5.66 18.14
CA ASP A 153 -13.21 -6.63 17.67
C ASP A 153 -12.73 -7.38 16.43
N ARG A 154 -12.04 -6.73 15.50
CA ARG A 154 -11.41 -7.39 14.33
C ARG A 154 -10.37 -8.44 14.70
N ILE A 155 -9.67 -8.27 15.81
CA ILE A 155 -8.65 -9.22 16.27
C ILE A 155 -9.31 -10.36 17.06
N LEU A 156 -10.30 -10.04 17.89
CA LEU A 156 -10.97 -11.02 18.76
C LEU A 156 -11.99 -11.87 17.98
N ASN A 157 -12.71 -11.29 17.03
CA ASN A 157 -13.71 -11.97 16.20
C ASN A 157 -13.07 -12.49 14.91
N TRP A 158 -12.10 -13.42 15.06
CA TRP A 158 -11.42 -14.05 13.93
C TRP A 158 -12.37 -14.90 13.04
N ASN A 159 -13.48 -15.37 13.61
CA ASN A 159 -14.54 -16.11 12.91
C ASN A 159 -15.62 -15.19 12.32
N ASP A 160 -15.22 -14.15 11.63
CA ASP A 160 -16.11 -13.29 10.89
C ASP A 160 -16.77 -14.09 9.75
N ASP A 161 -18.09 -14.02 9.60
CA ASP A 161 -18.87 -14.74 8.59
C ASP A 161 -18.30 -14.54 7.17
N GLN A 162 -17.72 -13.37 6.90
CA GLN A 162 -17.06 -13.05 5.64
C GLN A 162 -15.84 -13.95 5.35
N LYS A 163 -15.04 -14.27 6.35
CA LYS A 163 -13.87 -15.15 6.19
C LYS A 163 -14.29 -16.59 5.96
N VAL A 164 -15.29 -17.05 6.70
CA VAL A 164 -15.84 -18.39 6.54
C VAL A 164 -16.44 -18.56 5.14
N GLN A 165 -17.19 -17.58 4.66
CA GLN A 165 -17.75 -17.59 3.32
C GLN A 165 -16.66 -17.53 2.25
N SER A 166 -15.59 -16.77 2.46
CA SER A 166 -14.44 -16.72 1.54
C SER A 166 -13.72 -18.07 1.43
N LEU A 167 -13.54 -18.76 2.56
CA LEU A 167 -12.96 -20.10 2.58
C LEU A 167 -13.88 -21.13 1.91
N ASN A 168 -15.19 -21.01 2.12
CA ASN A 168 -16.18 -21.85 1.45
C ASN A 168 -16.16 -21.65 -0.06
N ALA A 169 -16.05 -20.37 -0.54
CA ALA A 169 -15.89 -20.06 -1.96
C ALA A 169 -14.69 -20.79 -2.57
N LEU A 170 -13.54 -20.69 -1.91
CA LEU A 170 -12.33 -21.39 -2.37
C LEU A 170 -12.51 -22.92 -2.37
N GLY A 171 -13.25 -23.46 -1.40
CA GLY A 171 -13.54 -24.88 -1.29
C GLY A 171 -14.49 -25.38 -2.39
N THR A 172 -15.52 -24.60 -2.73
CA THR A 172 -16.50 -24.97 -3.76
C THR A 172 -15.92 -24.94 -5.18
N GLY A 173 -14.93 -24.09 -5.44
CA GLY A 173 -14.25 -24.01 -6.74
C GLY A 173 -13.48 -25.25 -7.14
N GLY A 174 -13.02 -26.07 -6.17
CA GLY A 174 -12.24 -27.29 -6.46
C GLY A 174 -11.02 -27.03 -7.35
N LEU A 175 -10.72 -27.96 -8.28
CA LEU A 175 -9.56 -27.83 -9.16
C LEU A 175 -9.84 -26.93 -10.40
N LEU A 176 -11.00 -27.03 -11.00
CA LEU A 176 -11.33 -26.41 -12.30
C LEU A 176 -12.29 -25.21 -12.18
N GLY A 177 -12.86 -24.99 -11.01
CA GLY A 177 -13.87 -23.94 -10.79
C GLY A 177 -15.28 -24.36 -11.17
N THR A 178 -16.25 -23.51 -10.81
CA THR A 178 -17.66 -23.67 -11.13
C THR A 178 -18.03 -23.10 -12.52
N GLY A 179 -17.15 -22.28 -13.09
CA GLY A 179 -17.36 -21.57 -14.35
C GLY A 179 -17.33 -20.05 -14.20
N LEU A 180 -16.93 -19.37 -15.28
CA LEU A 180 -16.88 -17.89 -15.30
C LEU A 180 -18.29 -17.32 -15.17
N GLY A 181 -18.51 -16.51 -14.14
CA GLY A 181 -19.79 -15.85 -13.90
C GLY A 181 -20.75 -16.65 -12.98
N ASP A 182 -20.46 -17.91 -12.67
CA ASP A 182 -21.33 -18.81 -11.91
C ASP A 182 -21.00 -18.86 -10.40
N SER A 183 -20.30 -17.85 -9.89
CA SER A 183 -20.04 -17.72 -8.44
C SER A 183 -21.34 -17.52 -7.68
N ILE A 184 -21.61 -18.39 -6.72
CA ILE A 184 -22.77 -18.32 -5.83
C ILE A 184 -22.59 -17.20 -4.82
N ILE A 185 -21.36 -17.01 -4.33
CA ILE A 185 -21.03 -16.04 -3.27
C ILE A 185 -21.13 -14.60 -3.75
N LYS A 186 -20.94 -14.36 -5.03
CA LYS A 186 -21.15 -13.06 -5.71
C LYS A 186 -22.59 -12.54 -5.58
N ASN A 187 -23.59 -13.42 -5.43
CA ASN A 187 -25.00 -13.09 -5.46
C ASN A 187 -25.58 -12.68 -4.09
N GLY A 188 -24.81 -12.03 -3.23
CA GLY A 188 -25.31 -11.37 -2.01
C GLY A 188 -24.86 -11.95 -0.67
N TYR A 189 -23.97 -12.93 -0.67
CA TYR A 189 -23.43 -13.52 0.57
C TYR A 189 -22.21 -12.77 1.14
N LEU A 190 -21.51 -11.98 0.31
CA LEU A 190 -20.36 -11.19 0.74
C LEU A 190 -20.57 -9.71 0.44
N PRO A 191 -20.46 -8.81 1.40
CA PRO A 191 -20.31 -7.38 1.16
C PRO A 191 -18.92 -7.11 0.55
N GLU A 192 -18.77 -6.04 -0.23
CA GLU A 192 -17.50 -5.61 -0.86
C GLU A 192 -16.83 -6.68 -1.75
N VAL A 193 -17.65 -7.45 -2.46
CA VAL A 193 -17.26 -8.56 -3.35
C VAL A 193 -16.26 -8.12 -4.42
N HIS A 194 -16.38 -6.89 -4.92
CA HIS A 194 -15.58 -6.36 -6.03
C HIS A 194 -14.23 -5.76 -5.60
N THR A 195 -13.94 -5.70 -4.31
CA THR A 195 -12.72 -5.10 -3.76
C THR A 195 -11.95 -6.10 -2.91
N ASP A 196 -12.39 -6.33 -1.68
CA ASP A 196 -11.61 -7.07 -0.69
C ASP A 196 -11.67 -8.59 -0.87
N PHE A 197 -12.71 -9.11 -1.56
CA PHE A 197 -12.96 -10.55 -1.70
C PHE A 197 -12.90 -11.05 -3.16
N ILE A 198 -12.13 -10.39 -4.02
CA ILE A 198 -12.00 -10.80 -5.42
C ILE A 198 -11.25 -12.15 -5.57
N LEU A 199 -10.28 -12.44 -4.72
CA LEU A 199 -9.51 -13.69 -4.77
C LEU A 199 -10.38 -14.94 -4.50
N PRO A 200 -11.25 -14.97 -3.48
CA PRO A 200 -12.22 -16.04 -3.29
C PRO A 200 -13.11 -16.29 -4.51
N ILE A 201 -13.56 -15.21 -5.20
CA ILE A 201 -14.38 -15.35 -6.41
C ILE A 201 -13.59 -15.97 -7.55
N VAL A 202 -12.36 -15.51 -7.77
CA VAL A 202 -11.46 -16.12 -8.77
C VAL A 202 -11.24 -17.60 -8.46
N GLY A 203 -11.10 -17.95 -7.18
CA GLY A 203 -10.97 -19.32 -6.75
C GLY A 203 -12.25 -20.15 -6.92
N GLU A 204 -13.42 -19.58 -6.71
CA GLU A 204 -14.70 -20.26 -6.96
C GLU A 204 -14.95 -20.46 -8.47
N GLU A 205 -14.77 -19.41 -9.29
CA GLU A 205 -15.07 -19.44 -10.72
C GLU A 205 -14.03 -20.22 -11.54
N LEU A 206 -12.73 -20.05 -11.26
CA LEU A 206 -11.62 -20.63 -12.03
C LEU A 206 -10.91 -21.78 -11.30
N GLY A 207 -11.29 -22.07 -10.07
CA GLY A 207 -10.71 -23.13 -9.27
C GLY A 207 -9.26 -22.88 -8.86
N PHE A 208 -8.62 -23.92 -8.36
CA PHE A 208 -7.22 -23.89 -7.94
C PHE A 208 -6.26 -23.55 -9.09
N ILE A 209 -6.57 -24.00 -10.30
CA ILE A 209 -5.76 -23.71 -11.50
C ILE A 209 -5.80 -22.20 -11.80
N GLY A 210 -6.96 -21.55 -11.69
CA GLY A 210 -7.08 -20.11 -11.87
C GLY A 210 -6.24 -19.31 -10.86
N ILE A 211 -6.24 -19.75 -9.61
CA ILE A 211 -5.40 -19.15 -8.56
C ILE A 211 -3.91 -19.31 -8.89
N LEU A 212 -3.48 -20.52 -9.34
CA LEU A 212 -2.09 -20.75 -9.72
C LEU A 212 -1.66 -19.85 -10.89
N VAL A 213 -2.51 -19.70 -11.91
CA VAL A 213 -2.24 -18.79 -13.04
C VAL A 213 -2.11 -17.36 -12.56
N LEU A 214 -2.99 -16.91 -11.67
CA LEU A 214 -2.93 -15.57 -11.10
C LEU A 214 -1.60 -15.35 -10.33
N PHE A 215 -1.20 -16.28 -9.48
CA PHE A 215 0.08 -16.20 -8.78
C PHE A 215 1.28 -16.26 -9.73
N ALA A 216 1.22 -17.06 -10.79
CA ALA A 216 2.28 -17.12 -11.81
C ALA A 216 2.42 -15.77 -12.55
N LEU A 217 1.31 -15.07 -12.83
CA LEU A 217 1.33 -13.74 -13.44
C LEU A 217 1.93 -12.71 -12.47
N PHE A 218 1.58 -12.72 -11.19
CA PHE A 218 2.22 -11.86 -10.18
C PHE A 218 3.70 -12.16 -10.04
N TRP A 219 4.09 -13.42 -10.02
CA TRP A 219 5.49 -13.83 -9.98
C TRP A 219 6.27 -13.34 -11.20
N PHE A 220 5.68 -13.49 -12.39
CA PHE A 220 6.27 -12.98 -13.63
C PHE A 220 6.44 -11.45 -13.57
N PHE A 221 5.41 -10.72 -13.14
CA PHE A 221 5.48 -9.27 -12.97
C PHE A 221 6.59 -8.87 -11.98
N PHE A 222 6.66 -9.54 -10.84
CA PHE A 222 7.68 -9.29 -9.82
C PHE A 222 9.10 -9.54 -10.33
N THR A 223 9.33 -10.66 -11.02
CA THR A 223 10.66 -10.98 -11.57
C THR A 223 11.09 -10.00 -12.66
N ARG A 224 10.15 -9.56 -13.51
CA ARG A 224 10.41 -8.50 -14.50
C ARG A 224 10.70 -7.16 -13.84
N GLY A 225 9.97 -6.83 -12.80
CA GLY A 225 10.24 -5.64 -12.02
C GLY A 225 11.63 -5.65 -11.37
N LEU A 226 12.04 -6.78 -10.80
CA LEU A 226 13.40 -6.92 -10.26
C LEU A 226 14.49 -6.79 -11.34
N ALA A 227 14.23 -7.22 -12.58
CA ALA A 227 15.16 -6.97 -13.70
C ALA A 227 15.33 -5.46 -13.94
N VAL A 228 14.24 -4.69 -13.96
CA VAL A 228 14.28 -3.22 -14.08
C VAL A 228 15.09 -2.58 -12.94
N VAL A 229 14.94 -3.07 -11.71
CA VAL A 229 15.72 -2.59 -10.55
C VAL A 229 17.22 -2.83 -10.74
N ARG A 230 17.59 -4.02 -11.26
CA ARG A 230 19.01 -4.38 -11.49
C ARG A 230 19.66 -3.59 -12.61
N GLU A 231 18.90 -3.24 -13.64
CA GLU A 231 19.36 -2.49 -14.82
C GLU A 231 19.25 -0.98 -14.65
N ALA A 232 18.80 -0.51 -13.47
CA ALA A 232 18.57 0.90 -13.21
C ALA A 232 19.87 1.72 -13.32
N PRO A 233 19.90 2.85 -14.08
CA PRO A 233 21.09 3.62 -14.37
C PRO A 233 21.61 4.45 -13.18
N ASP A 234 20.75 4.75 -12.22
CA ASP A 234 21.09 5.53 -11.03
C ASP A 234 20.34 5.03 -9.78
N LEU A 235 20.79 5.48 -8.61
CA LEU A 235 20.21 5.05 -7.32
C LEU A 235 18.76 5.49 -7.17
N PHE A 236 18.39 6.67 -7.67
CA PHE A 236 17.01 7.14 -7.60
C PHE A 236 16.07 6.21 -8.36
N SER A 237 16.40 5.88 -9.63
CA SER A 237 15.58 4.98 -10.45
C SER A 237 15.52 3.57 -9.87
N MET A 238 16.64 3.08 -9.31
CA MET A 238 16.69 1.79 -8.64
C MET A 238 15.73 1.72 -7.46
N PHE A 239 15.80 2.68 -6.52
CA PHE A 239 14.93 2.70 -5.35
C PHE A 239 13.48 3.03 -5.70
N LEU A 240 13.23 3.86 -6.72
CA LEU A 240 11.89 4.15 -7.21
C LEU A 240 11.23 2.88 -7.76
N SER A 241 11.90 2.18 -8.67
CA SER A 241 11.40 0.93 -9.25
C SER A 241 11.19 -0.14 -8.18
N PHE A 242 12.12 -0.25 -7.23
CA PHE A 242 12.02 -1.17 -6.12
C PHE A 242 10.80 -0.89 -5.23
N GLY A 243 10.58 0.38 -4.85
CA GLY A 243 9.43 0.77 -4.02
C GLY A 243 8.07 0.61 -4.71
N ILE A 244 8.03 0.64 -6.06
CA ILE A 244 6.80 0.42 -6.84
C ILE A 244 6.47 -1.08 -6.95
N ILE A 245 7.49 -1.95 -6.97
CA ILE A 245 7.33 -3.40 -7.17
C ILE A 245 6.92 -4.12 -5.88
N ILE A 246 7.33 -3.59 -4.73
CA ILE A 246 6.92 -4.11 -3.42
C ILE A 246 5.51 -3.63 -3.06
#